data_70aecc03154615b04c3679ddbe864fe9
#
_entry.id   70aecc03154615b04c3679ddbe864fe9
#
_cell.length_a   1.000
_cell.length_b   1.000
_cell.length_c   1.000
_cell.angle_alpha   90.00
_cell.angle_beta   90.00
_cell.angle_gamma   90.00
#
_symmetry.space_group_name_H-M   'P 1'
#
loop_
_entity.id
_entity.type
_entity.pdbx_description
1 polymer ?
#
loop_
_entity_poly.entity_id
_entity_poly.type
_entity_poly.pdbx_seq_one_letter_code
_entity_poly.pdbx_strand_id
1 'polypeptide(L)'
;MTGRVEGKVAFITGAARGQGRSHAVRLAQEGADIIAVDVCGEVGRTAEFYRPATESDLAETVSLVEAQGRKIVSYTADVRDQVSLAAGLDDAVRQLGRLDIVCANAGIFQFGDEVPDLLVSDWNDVIDVNLNGVFNTCKAAIPHIVGGARGGTIVITSSDAGAKGFARFGHYVASKHGVIGLMRTLTMELAPHSIRVNVVSPTNCNTDMIQNEAVYKLFRPDLDVPTFDEFAEASGTLLALPAPWVEPVDVSNAVLFLASDEARFITGVNLPVDGGSSVI
;
A
#
# COMPACT_ATOMS: atom_id res chain seq x y z
N MET A 1 -4.76 0.82 -28.60
CA MET A 1 -5.73 1.33 -27.59
C MET A 1 -4.94 2.20 -26.64
N THR A 2 -5.43 3.38 -26.28
CA THR A 2 -4.81 4.22 -25.24
C THR A 2 -4.95 3.53 -23.90
N GLY A 3 -3.92 3.61 -23.04
CA GLY A 3 -3.96 2.99 -21.71
C GLY A 3 -5.05 3.59 -20.82
N ARG A 4 -5.51 2.82 -19.82
CA ARG A 4 -6.64 3.19 -18.92
C ARG A 4 -6.34 4.43 -18.06
N VAL A 5 -5.06 4.76 -17.86
CA VAL A 5 -4.58 5.92 -17.10
C VAL A 5 -3.55 6.73 -17.92
N GLU A 6 -3.68 6.71 -19.26
CA GLU A 6 -2.77 7.40 -20.18
C GLU A 6 -2.65 8.89 -19.85
N GLY A 7 -1.41 9.37 -19.76
CA GLY A 7 -1.07 10.76 -19.49
C GLY A 7 -1.37 11.24 -18.07
N LYS A 8 -1.76 10.35 -17.15
CA LYS A 8 -1.88 10.64 -15.71
C LYS A 8 -0.54 10.49 -15.02
N VAL A 9 -0.37 11.11 -13.85
CA VAL A 9 0.79 10.95 -12.96
C VAL A 9 0.31 10.33 -11.64
N ALA A 10 0.97 9.24 -11.24
CA ALA A 10 0.66 8.50 -10.02
C ALA A 10 1.77 8.64 -8.98
N PHE A 11 1.42 9.05 -7.76
CA PHE A 11 2.29 9.07 -6.59
C PHE A 11 2.08 7.81 -5.75
N ILE A 12 3.15 7.07 -5.47
CA ILE A 12 3.10 5.77 -4.79
C ILE A 12 4.09 5.76 -3.64
N THR A 13 3.61 5.52 -2.42
CA THR A 13 4.44 5.32 -1.23
C THR A 13 4.69 3.82 -0.98
N GLY A 14 5.87 3.48 -0.43
CA GLY A 14 6.29 2.08 -0.29
C GLY A 14 6.58 1.44 -1.64
N ALA A 15 7.19 2.19 -2.57
CA ALA A 15 7.30 1.83 -3.98
C ALA A 15 8.53 0.97 -4.33
N ALA A 16 9.45 0.75 -3.39
CA ALA A 16 10.70 0.05 -3.68
C ALA A 16 10.48 -1.43 -4.03
N ARG A 17 9.44 -2.08 -3.50
CA ARG A 17 9.19 -3.51 -3.70
C ARG A 17 7.72 -3.89 -3.47
N GLY A 18 7.41 -5.18 -3.56
CA GLY A 18 6.11 -5.76 -3.22
C GLY A 18 4.95 -5.12 -3.98
N GLN A 19 3.89 -4.78 -3.25
CA GLN A 19 2.68 -4.19 -3.84
C GLN A 19 2.97 -2.83 -4.48
N GLY A 20 3.76 -1.95 -3.82
CA GLY A 20 4.05 -0.62 -4.35
C GLY A 20 4.81 -0.65 -5.68
N ARG A 21 5.81 -1.51 -5.83
CA ARG A 21 6.47 -1.77 -7.12
C ARG A 21 5.49 -2.28 -8.17
N SER A 22 4.65 -3.24 -7.78
CA SER A 22 3.65 -3.80 -8.69
C SER A 22 2.64 -2.73 -9.14
N HIS A 23 2.22 -1.81 -8.26
CA HIS A 23 1.35 -0.68 -8.62
C HIS A 23 2.06 0.24 -9.62
N ALA A 24 3.33 0.59 -9.37
CA ALA A 24 4.12 1.45 -10.25
C ALA A 24 4.20 0.86 -11.67
N VAL A 25 4.59 -0.41 -11.78
CA VAL A 25 4.71 -1.10 -13.07
C VAL A 25 3.33 -1.22 -13.75
N ARG A 26 2.29 -1.62 -13.02
CA ARG A 26 0.95 -1.84 -13.60
C ARG A 26 0.31 -0.56 -14.10
N LEU A 27 0.47 0.56 -13.36
CA LEU A 27 -0.01 1.86 -13.81
C LEU A 27 0.80 2.41 -14.99
N ALA A 28 2.13 2.17 -15.00
CA ALA A 28 3.00 2.52 -16.13
C ALA A 28 2.62 1.77 -17.42
N GLN A 29 2.30 0.48 -17.35
CA GLN A 29 1.79 -0.32 -18.47
C GLN A 29 0.53 0.27 -19.10
N GLU A 30 -0.25 0.99 -18.32
CA GLU A 30 -1.50 1.64 -18.76
C GLU A 30 -1.33 3.14 -18.99
N GLY A 31 -0.09 3.62 -19.13
CA GLY A 31 0.25 4.93 -19.62
C GLY A 31 0.45 6.02 -18.57
N ALA A 32 0.52 5.70 -17.28
CA ALA A 32 0.85 6.68 -16.25
C ALA A 32 2.36 6.92 -16.15
N ASP A 33 2.77 8.17 -15.85
CA ASP A 33 4.07 8.48 -15.30
C ASP A 33 4.03 8.33 -13.77
N ILE A 34 5.18 8.06 -13.15
CA ILE A 34 5.23 7.61 -11.76
C ILE A 34 6.07 8.57 -10.90
N ILE A 35 5.59 8.86 -9.69
CA ILE A 35 6.37 9.39 -8.57
C ILE A 35 6.46 8.28 -7.53
N ALA A 36 7.66 7.80 -7.26
CA ALA A 36 7.91 6.68 -6.37
C ALA A 36 8.69 7.12 -5.14
N VAL A 37 8.19 6.80 -3.94
CA VAL A 37 8.89 7.06 -2.68
C VAL A 37 8.93 5.82 -1.81
N ASP A 38 10.06 5.63 -1.15
CA ASP A 38 10.24 4.59 -0.13
C ASP A 38 11.23 5.09 0.92
N VAL A 39 11.20 4.51 2.13
CA VAL A 39 12.17 4.85 3.17
C VAL A 39 13.54 4.24 2.87
N CYS A 40 13.58 3.16 2.11
CA CYS A 40 14.79 2.40 1.75
C CYS A 40 15.67 2.10 2.98
N GLY A 41 15.05 1.67 4.06
CA GLY A 41 15.72 1.44 5.33
C GLY A 41 14.86 0.68 6.33
N GLU A 42 15.43 0.46 7.49
CA GLU A 42 14.77 -0.21 8.60
C GLU A 42 13.79 0.73 9.31
N VAL A 43 12.66 0.19 9.75
CA VAL A 43 11.65 0.89 10.55
C VAL A 43 11.34 0.05 11.78
N GLY A 44 11.62 0.60 12.97
CA GLY A 44 11.43 -0.11 14.22
C GLY A 44 12.14 -1.47 14.20
N ARG A 45 11.42 -2.52 14.59
CA ARG A 45 11.93 -3.89 14.63
C ARG A 45 11.55 -4.74 13.40
N THR A 46 11.19 -4.12 12.28
CA THR A 46 10.73 -4.88 11.10
C THR A 46 11.80 -5.81 10.53
N ALA A 47 13.10 -5.48 10.68
CA ALA A 47 14.20 -6.33 10.24
C ALA A 47 14.29 -7.67 10.98
N GLU A 48 13.66 -7.80 12.15
CA GLU A 48 13.53 -9.08 12.87
C GLU A 48 12.55 -10.05 12.17
N PHE A 49 11.67 -9.53 11.30
CA PHE A 49 10.64 -10.29 10.61
C PHE A 49 10.97 -10.50 9.14
N TYR A 50 11.33 -9.43 8.44
CA TYR A 50 11.64 -9.47 7.00
C TYR A 50 12.66 -8.41 6.61
N ARG A 51 13.35 -8.66 5.51
CA ARG A 51 14.37 -7.76 4.96
C ARG A 51 13.81 -6.35 4.75
N PRO A 52 14.48 -5.27 5.18
CA PRO A 52 14.13 -3.91 4.81
C PRO A 52 14.25 -3.68 3.29
N ALA A 53 13.49 -2.72 2.75
CA ALA A 53 13.71 -2.24 1.39
C ALA A 53 15.04 -1.46 1.31
N THR A 54 15.66 -1.45 0.13
CA THR A 54 16.92 -0.79 -0.13
C THR A 54 16.81 0.21 -1.28
N GLU A 55 17.79 1.10 -1.42
CA GLU A 55 17.89 1.99 -2.61
C GLU A 55 18.01 1.20 -3.91
N SER A 56 18.64 0.03 -3.88
CA SER A 56 18.70 -0.88 -5.04
C SER A 56 17.32 -1.42 -5.42
N ASP A 57 16.47 -1.72 -4.43
CA ASP A 57 15.10 -2.14 -4.70
C ASP A 57 14.29 -1.00 -5.35
N LEU A 58 14.49 0.25 -4.92
CA LEU A 58 13.83 1.41 -5.54
C LEU A 58 14.37 1.65 -6.96
N ALA A 59 15.67 1.52 -7.18
CA ALA A 59 16.28 1.62 -8.50
C ALA A 59 15.78 0.54 -9.47
N GLU A 60 15.51 -0.66 -8.98
CA GLU A 60 14.85 -1.72 -9.79
C GLU A 60 13.44 -1.30 -10.20
N THR A 61 12.65 -0.70 -9.29
CA THR A 61 11.33 -0.17 -9.64
C THR A 61 11.43 0.91 -10.72
N VAL A 62 12.42 1.81 -10.63
CA VAL A 62 12.69 2.82 -11.67
C VAL A 62 12.93 2.14 -13.02
N SER A 63 13.84 1.18 -13.09
CA SER A 63 14.19 0.48 -14.32
C SER A 63 12.97 -0.24 -14.93
N LEU A 64 12.11 -0.85 -14.11
CA LEU A 64 10.92 -1.54 -14.56
C LEU A 64 9.86 -0.59 -15.14
N VAL A 65 9.70 0.60 -14.58
CA VAL A 65 8.78 1.63 -15.10
C VAL A 65 9.32 2.23 -16.39
N GLU A 66 10.62 2.55 -16.45
CA GLU A 66 11.26 3.05 -17.67
C GLU A 66 11.17 2.04 -18.82
N ALA A 67 11.27 0.74 -18.54
CA ALA A 67 11.06 -0.32 -19.51
C ALA A 67 9.65 -0.33 -20.13
N GLN A 68 8.65 0.27 -19.46
CA GLN A 68 7.31 0.49 -20.02
C GLN A 68 7.24 1.77 -20.90
N GLY A 69 8.36 2.48 -21.09
CA GLY A 69 8.40 3.74 -21.83
C GLY A 69 7.79 4.92 -21.08
N ARG A 70 7.68 4.84 -19.75
CA ARG A 70 7.10 5.90 -18.91
C ARG A 70 8.17 6.62 -18.09
N LYS A 71 7.86 7.87 -17.71
CA LYS A 71 8.74 8.64 -16.84
C LYS A 71 8.53 8.24 -15.39
N ILE A 72 9.61 8.24 -14.63
CA ILE A 72 9.55 8.06 -13.17
C ILE A 72 10.48 9.06 -12.49
N VAL A 73 9.98 9.67 -11.41
CA VAL A 73 10.79 10.43 -10.46
C VAL A 73 10.75 9.67 -9.15
N SER A 74 11.90 9.31 -8.62
CA SER A 74 12.01 8.58 -7.36
C SER A 74 12.82 9.36 -6.33
N TYR A 75 12.45 9.23 -5.05
CA TYR A 75 13.22 9.79 -3.94
C TYR A 75 13.05 8.95 -2.68
N THR A 76 14.02 9.06 -1.77
CA THR A 76 13.96 8.41 -0.46
C THR A 76 13.35 9.36 0.57
N ALA A 77 12.27 8.93 1.24
CA ALA A 77 11.67 9.63 2.37
C ALA A 77 10.87 8.67 3.25
N ASP A 78 10.83 8.96 4.53
CA ASP A 78 9.97 8.26 5.49
C ASP A 78 8.59 8.93 5.53
N VAL A 79 7.51 8.14 5.37
CA VAL A 79 6.13 8.66 5.43
C VAL A 79 5.77 9.25 6.80
N ARG A 80 6.55 8.94 7.85
CA ARG A 80 6.43 9.54 9.18
C ARG A 80 6.92 10.99 9.22
N ASP A 81 7.88 11.36 8.35
CA ASP A 81 8.38 12.73 8.18
C ASP A 81 7.59 13.47 7.09
N GLN A 82 6.52 14.13 7.53
CA GLN A 82 5.63 14.88 6.64
C GLN A 82 6.36 16.01 5.86
N VAL A 83 7.38 16.62 6.46
CA VAL A 83 8.10 17.75 5.83
C VAL A 83 8.96 17.24 4.67
N SER A 84 9.75 16.20 4.90
CA SER A 84 10.58 15.57 3.87
C SER A 84 9.74 14.97 2.76
N LEU A 85 8.66 14.25 3.11
CA LEU A 85 7.73 13.65 2.15
C LEU A 85 7.10 14.70 1.23
N ALA A 86 6.61 15.81 1.80
CA ALA A 86 5.99 16.88 1.03
C ALA A 86 6.99 17.60 0.12
N ALA A 87 8.19 17.90 0.62
CA ALA A 87 9.22 18.57 -0.18
C ALA A 87 9.65 17.74 -1.40
N GLY A 88 9.83 16.42 -1.21
CA GLY A 88 10.15 15.51 -2.32
C GLY A 88 8.99 15.40 -3.34
N LEU A 89 7.75 15.35 -2.86
CA LEU A 89 6.58 15.34 -3.74
C LEU A 89 6.43 16.64 -4.52
N ASP A 90 6.62 17.82 -3.90
CA ASP A 90 6.59 19.13 -4.56
C ASP A 90 7.59 19.20 -5.72
N ASP A 91 8.81 18.67 -5.50
CA ASP A 91 9.85 18.63 -6.52
C ASP A 91 9.48 17.68 -7.66
N ALA A 92 9.01 16.48 -7.36
CA ALA A 92 8.60 15.49 -8.34
C ALA A 92 7.40 15.97 -9.18
N VAL A 93 6.41 16.62 -8.57
CA VAL A 93 5.26 17.20 -9.29
C VAL A 93 5.71 18.34 -10.20
N ARG A 94 6.68 19.17 -9.81
CA ARG A 94 7.26 20.19 -10.71
C ARG A 94 7.93 19.56 -11.94
N GLN A 95 8.60 18.43 -11.79
CA GLN A 95 9.27 17.73 -12.89
C GLN A 95 8.26 17.09 -13.87
N LEU A 96 7.19 16.48 -13.36
CA LEU A 96 6.19 15.77 -14.18
C LEU A 96 4.99 16.65 -14.59
N GLY A 97 4.83 17.82 -13.94
CA GLY A 97 3.86 18.85 -14.30
C GLY A 97 2.45 18.64 -13.76
N ARG A 98 2.15 17.51 -13.10
CA ARG A 98 0.80 17.19 -12.58
C ARG A 98 0.84 16.08 -11.53
N LEU A 99 -0.30 15.92 -10.83
CA LEU A 99 -0.59 14.76 -10.00
C LEU A 99 -2.09 14.42 -10.16
N ASP A 100 -2.42 13.15 -10.36
CA ASP A 100 -3.79 12.68 -10.63
C ASP A 100 -4.19 11.50 -9.77
N ILE A 101 -3.23 10.63 -9.43
CA ILE A 101 -3.45 9.36 -8.72
C ILE A 101 -2.52 9.32 -7.51
N VAL A 102 -3.05 8.93 -6.36
CA VAL A 102 -2.27 8.67 -5.15
C VAL A 102 -2.51 7.24 -4.71
N CYS A 103 -1.44 6.47 -4.51
CA CYS A 103 -1.45 5.17 -3.88
C CYS A 103 -0.75 5.30 -2.51
N ALA A 104 -1.53 5.54 -1.46
CA ALA A 104 -1.03 5.55 -0.09
C ALA A 104 -0.87 4.10 0.39
N ASN A 105 0.26 3.50 0.01
CA ASN A 105 0.51 2.07 0.11
C ASN A 105 1.57 1.70 1.16
N ALA A 106 2.50 2.60 1.52
CA ALA A 106 3.53 2.31 2.53
C ALA A 106 2.92 1.73 3.80
N GLY A 107 3.51 0.67 4.30
CA GLY A 107 3.05 0.00 5.50
C GLY A 107 4.04 -1.04 6.00
N ILE A 108 4.01 -1.29 7.29
CA ILE A 108 4.78 -2.33 7.97
C ILE A 108 3.85 -3.33 8.66
N PHE A 109 4.36 -4.52 8.90
CA PHE A 109 3.68 -5.59 9.60
C PHE A 109 4.58 -6.11 10.71
N GLN A 110 4.05 -6.09 11.92
CA GLN A 110 4.64 -6.69 13.12
C GLN A 110 3.55 -7.47 13.84
N PHE A 111 3.95 -8.49 14.57
CA PHE A 111 3.04 -9.38 15.30
C PHE A 111 3.78 -10.03 16.48
N GLY A 112 3.01 -10.63 17.35
CA GLY A 112 3.61 -11.51 18.36
C GLY A 112 2.93 -11.44 19.72
N ASP A 113 2.61 -10.26 20.23
CA ASP A 113 2.16 -10.12 21.60
C ASP A 113 0.66 -9.82 21.72
N GLU A 114 0.04 -10.25 22.80
CA GLU A 114 -1.29 -9.80 23.18
C GLU A 114 -1.23 -8.35 23.65
N VAL A 115 -2.35 -7.64 23.60
CA VAL A 115 -2.39 -6.20 23.90
C VAL A 115 -1.77 -5.81 25.23
N PRO A 116 -1.92 -6.56 26.34
CA PRO A 116 -1.28 -6.22 27.61
C PRO A 116 0.26 -6.25 27.60
N ASP A 117 0.83 -7.07 26.71
CA ASP A 117 2.28 -7.32 26.62
C ASP A 117 2.93 -6.61 25.42
N LEU A 118 2.11 -6.02 24.55
CA LEU A 118 2.56 -5.30 23.37
C LEU A 118 3.43 -4.10 23.77
N LEU A 119 4.64 -4.01 23.24
CA LEU A 119 5.51 -2.88 23.50
C LEU A 119 4.91 -1.59 22.92
N VAL A 120 4.97 -0.50 23.70
CA VAL A 120 4.49 0.82 23.27
C VAL A 120 5.28 1.32 22.07
N SER A 121 6.58 0.97 21.95
CA SER A 121 7.38 1.26 20.75
C SER A 121 6.81 0.61 19.50
N ASP A 122 6.47 -0.69 19.57
CA ASP A 122 5.95 -1.44 18.42
C ASP A 122 4.55 -0.94 18.02
N TRP A 123 3.73 -0.60 19.02
CA TRP A 123 2.46 0.09 18.77
C TRP A 123 2.68 1.40 18.00
N ASN A 124 3.60 2.25 18.48
CA ASN A 124 3.87 3.55 17.86
C ASN A 124 4.42 3.38 16.44
N ASP A 125 5.39 2.49 16.22
CA ASP A 125 5.98 2.27 14.90
C ASP A 125 4.91 1.88 13.86
N VAL A 126 4.01 0.96 14.22
CA VAL A 126 2.94 0.50 13.31
C VAL A 126 1.90 1.59 13.07
N ILE A 127 1.48 2.32 14.11
CA ILE A 127 0.52 3.43 13.96
C ILE A 127 1.16 4.57 13.17
N ASP A 128 2.42 4.92 13.43
CA ASP A 128 3.09 6.03 12.78
C ASP A 128 3.31 5.78 11.28
N VAL A 129 3.61 4.55 10.87
CA VAL A 129 3.73 4.22 9.45
C VAL A 129 2.36 4.01 8.82
N ASN A 130 1.55 3.10 9.38
CA ASN A 130 0.37 2.58 8.69
C ASN A 130 -0.84 3.51 8.74
N LEU A 131 -0.92 4.41 9.73
CA LEU A 131 -2.02 5.37 9.87
C LEU A 131 -1.54 6.81 9.68
N ASN A 132 -0.58 7.28 10.49
CA ASN A 132 -0.06 8.64 10.39
C ASN A 132 0.67 8.87 9.06
N GLY A 133 1.41 7.87 8.56
CA GLY A 133 2.07 7.93 7.26
C GLY A 133 1.09 8.00 6.08
N VAL A 134 -0.04 7.31 6.16
CA VAL A 134 -1.14 7.44 5.18
C VAL A 134 -1.76 8.83 5.23
N PHE A 135 -2.01 9.35 6.43
CA PHE A 135 -2.48 10.73 6.61
C PHE A 135 -1.47 11.73 6.02
N ASN A 136 -0.18 11.60 6.32
CA ASN A 136 0.87 12.48 5.79
C ASN A 136 0.96 12.42 4.26
N THR A 137 0.84 11.21 3.68
CA THR A 137 0.79 11.00 2.22
C THR A 137 -0.38 11.75 1.59
N CYS A 138 -1.58 11.59 2.14
CA CYS A 138 -2.77 12.30 1.65
C CYS A 138 -2.63 13.81 1.84
N LYS A 139 -2.16 14.27 3.01
CA LYS A 139 -1.96 15.69 3.32
C LYS A 139 -0.98 16.37 2.36
N ALA A 140 0.11 15.69 2.00
CA ALA A 140 1.06 16.20 1.03
C ALA A 140 0.47 16.26 -0.40
N ALA A 141 -0.29 15.25 -0.81
CA ALA A 141 -0.75 15.09 -2.18
C ALA A 141 -2.01 15.91 -2.53
N ILE A 142 -2.94 16.09 -1.59
CA ILE A 142 -4.24 16.75 -1.81
C ILE A 142 -4.10 18.14 -2.43
N PRO A 143 -3.21 19.04 -1.97
CA PRO A 143 -3.06 20.37 -2.55
C PRO A 143 -2.71 20.33 -4.05
N HIS A 144 -1.90 19.39 -4.50
CA HIS A 144 -1.51 19.24 -5.90
C HIS A 144 -2.67 18.77 -6.77
N ILE A 145 -3.48 17.81 -6.29
CA ILE A 145 -4.64 17.32 -7.06
C ILE A 145 -5.72 18.38 -7.12
N VAL A 146 -6.03 19.03 -5.99
CA VAL A 146 -7.02 20.13 -5.94
C VAL A 146 -6.57 21.30 -6.80
N GLY A 147 -5.31 21.73 -6.68
CA GLY A 147 -4.74 22.82 -7.48
C GLY A 147 -4.71 22.53 -8.98
N GLY A 148 -4.67 21.25 -9.35
CA GLY A 148 -4.78 20.81 -10.74
C GLY A 148 -6.17 21.01 -11.37
N ALA A 149 -7.24 21.11 -10.59
CA ALA A 149 -8.63 21.29 -10.97
C ALA A 149 -9.14 20.32 -12.07
N ARG A 150 -8.59 19.09 -12.08
CA ARG A 150 -8.93 18.04 -13.06
C ARG A 150 -9.66 16.85 -12.44
N GLY A 151 -9.97 16.94 -11.13
CA GLY A 151 -10.32 15.78 -10.34
C GLY A 151 -9.12 14.87 -10.07
N GLY A 152 -9.37 13.66 -9.60
CA GLY A 152 -8.31 12.70 -9.31
C GLY A 152 -8.80 11.52 -8.48
N THR A 153 -7.85 10.70 -8.02
CA THR A 153 -8.19 9.58 -7.16
C THR A 153 -7.09 9.29 -6.13
N ILE A 154 -7.52 8.93 -4.94
CA ILE A 154 -6.67 8.42 -3.86
C ILE A 154 -7.10 6.98 -3.57
N VAL A 155 -6.16 6.05 -3.63
CA VAL A 155 -6.35 4.65 -3.25
C VAL A 155 -5.44 4.36 -2.06
N ILE A 156 -6.04 3.95 -0.96
CA ILE A 156 -5.35 3.64 0.29
C ILE A 156 -5.26 2.12 0.43
N THR A 157 -4.10 1.60 0.80
CA THR A 157 -3.93 0.17 1.10
C THR A 157 -4.24 -0.11 2.57
N SER A 158 -5.39 -0.75 2.81
CA SER A 158 -5.74 -1.33 4.11
C SER A 158 -5.33 -2.81 4.16
N SER A 159 -6.19 -3.67 4.63
CA SER A 159 -6.04 -5.12 4.75
C SER A 159 -7.42 -5.72 5.07
N ASP A 160 -7.59 -7.04 4.97
CA ASP A 160 -8.68 -7.76 5.63
C ASP A 160 -8.70 -7.49 7.15
N ALA A 161 -7.54 -7.22 7.76
CA ALA A 161 -7.39 -6.73 9.14
C ALA A 161 -8.01 -5.34 9.38
N GLY A 162 -8.44 -4.64 8.35
CA GLY A 162 -9.24 -3.42 8.46
C GLY A 162 -10.74 -3.67 8.57
N ALA A 163 -11.20 -4.92 8.36
CA ALA A 163 -12.61 -5.31 8.42
C ALA A 163 -12.90 -6.30 9.55
N LYS A 164 -11.91 -7.05 10.01
CA LYS A 164 -12.02 -8.02 11.11
C LYS A 164 -10.84 -7.92 12.09
N GLY A 165 -10.99 -8.48 13.28
CA GLY A 165 -9.95 -8.52 14.30
C GLY A 165 -9.10 -9.78 14.16
N PHE A 166 -7.82 -9.68 14.53
CA PHE A 166 -6.92 -10.80 14.68
C PHE A 166 -6.22 -10.70 16.04
N ALA A 167 -6.21 -11.80 16.80
CA ALA A 167 -5.46 -11.86 18.04
C ALA A 167 -3.97 -11.62 17.78
N ARG A 168 -3.30 -10.90 18.67
CA ARG A 168 -1.85 -10.60 18.62
C ARG A 168 -1.44 -9.61 17.50
N PHE A 169 -2.41 -8.88 16.90
CA PHE A 169 -2.20 -7.85 15.88
C PHE A 169 -2.86 -6.53 16.24
N GLY A 170 -3.03 -6.21 17.53
CA GLY A 170 -3.82 -5.07 17.99
C GLY A 170 -3.45 -3.75 17.32
N HIS A 171 -2.16 -3.43 17.21
CA HIS A 171 -1.65 -2.22 16.54
C HIS A 171 -1.94 -2.21 15.03
N TYR A 172 -1.69 -3.34 14.36
CA TYR A 172 -1.93 -3.48 12.93
C TYR A 172 -3.42 -3.37 12.59
N VAL A 173 -4.26 -4.12 13.30
CA VAL A 173 -5.73 -4.06 13.16
C VAL A 173 -6.24 -2.64 13.39
N ALA A 174 -5.81 -1.97 14.47
CA ALA A 174 -6.19 -0.60 14.76
C ALA A 174 -5.80 0.36 13.63
N SER A 175 -4.58 0.24 13.10
CA SER A 175 -4.09 1.08 12.01
C SER A 175 -4.91 0.89 10.72
N LYS A 176 -5.23 -0.37 10.36
CA LYS A 176 -5.95 -0.70 9.12
C LYS A 176 -7.45 -0.35 9.20
N HIS A 177 -8.07 -0.43 10.37
CA HIS A 177 -9.39 0.16 10.60
C HIS A 177 -9.37 1.68 10.54
N GLY A 178 -8.32 2.31 11.10
CA GLY A 178 -8.14 3.77 11.12
C GLY A 178 -8.11 4.37 9.71
N VAL A 179 -7.39 3.76 8.77
CA VAL A 179 -7.30 4.27 7.38
C VAL A 179 -8.63 4.15 6.62
N ILE A 180 -9.50 3.18 6.97
CA ILE A 180 -10.87 3.10 6.41
C ILE A 180 -11.71 4.27 6.94
N GLY A 181 -11.56 4.64 8.22
CA GLY A 181 -12.17 5.84 8.78
C GLY A 181 -11.71 7.11 8.07
N LEU A 182 -10.38 7.26 7.88
CA LEU A 182 -9.79 8.39 7.15
C LEU A 182 -10.32 8.48 5.70
N MET A 183 -10.38 7.37 4.98
CA MET A 183 -10.94 7.31 3.62
C MET A 183 -12.35 7.86 3.56
N ARG A 184 -13.23 7.48 4.51
CA ARG A 184 -14.62 7.97 4.56
C ARG A 184 -14.71 9.47 4.72
N THR A 185 -13.86 10.06 5.59
CA THR A 185 -13.77 11.51 5.79
C THR A 185 -13.28 12.21 4.52
N LEU A 186 -12.16 11.75 3.95
CA LEU A 186 -11.59 12.31 2.73
C LEU A 186 -12.56 12.21 1.53
N THR A 187 -13.38 11.17 1.47
CA THR A 187 -14.42 11.05 0.43
C THR A 187 -15.38 12.23 0.48
N MET A 188 -15.82 12.64 1.66
CA MET A 188 -16.75 13.76 1.82
C MET A 188 -16.09 15.11 1.55
N GLU A 189 -14.86 15.29 2.05
CA GLU A 189 -14.13 16.55 1.91
C GLU A 189 -13.69 16.82 0.46
N LEU A 190 -13.35 15.77 -0.29
CA LEU A 190 -12.76 15.89 -1.63
C LEU A 190 -13.76 15.72 -2.78
N ALA A 191 -14.98 15.27 -2.49
CA ALA A 191 -16.05 15.15 -3.50
C ALA A 191 -16.33 16.45 -4.26
N PRO A 192 -16.37 17.66 -3.62
CA PRO A 192 -16.55 18.92 -4.34
C PRO A 192 -15.46 19.23 -5.39
N HIS A 193 -14.29 18.60 -5.25
CA HIS A 193 -13.15 18.72 -6.18
C HIS A 193 -13.12 17.61 -7.22
N SER A 194 -14.16 16.77 -7.33
CA SER A 194 -14.20 15.59 -8.19
C SER A 194 -13.05 14.60 -7.94
N ILE A 195 -12.59 14.51 -6.69
CA ILE A 195 -11.56 13.57 -6.26
C ILE A 195 -12.24 12.39 -5.55
N ARG A 196 -11.98 11.18 -6.03
CA ARG A 196 -12.49 9.94 -5.46
C ARG A 196 -11.49 9.38 -4.45
N VAL A 197 -11.97 8.84 -3.34
CA VAL A 197 -11.10 8.21 -2.33
C VAL A 197 -11.65 6.83 -2.01
N ASN A 198 -10.83 5.80 -2.18
CA ASN A 198 -11.19 4.41 -1.95
C ASN A 198 -10.08 3.67 -1.21
N VAL A 199 -10.43 2.51 -0.70
CA VAL A 199 -9.50 1.58 -0.04
C VAL A 199 -9.46 0.28 -0.83
N VAL A 200 -8.28 -0.33 -0.96
CA VAL A 200 -8.11 -1.75 -1.28
C VAL A 200 -7.71 -2.50 -0.02
N SER A 201 -8.31 -3.66 0.21
CA SER A 201 -8.05 -4.50 1.38
C SER A 201 -7.58 -5.89 0.95
N PRO A 202 -6.27 -6.08 0.75
CA PRO A 202 -5.71 -7.40 0.49
C PRO A 202 -5.76 -8.29 1.74
N THR A 203 -5.79 -9.60 1.53
CA THR A 203 -5.36 -10.62 2.49
C THR A 203 -3.85 -10.84 2.38
N ASN A 204 -3.35 -12.02 2.75
CA ASN A 204 -1.97 -12.39 2.51
C ASN A 204 -1.60 -12.17 1.03
N CYS A 205 -0.59 -11.32 0.80
CA CYS A 205 -0.11 -10.99 -0.53
C CYS A 205 1.35 -11.47 -0.69
N ASN A 206 1.64 -12.19 -1.76
CA ASN A 206 2.93 -12.82 -2.03
C ASN A 206 4.08 -11.80 -2.15
N THR A 207 4.67 -11.44 -1.03
CA THR A 207 5.75 -10.44 -0.90
C THR A 207 6.70 -10.85 0.22
N ASP A 208 7.87 -10.22 0.31
CA ASP A 208 8.84 -10.45 1.41
C ASP A 208 8.19 -10.27 2.79
N MET A 209 7.11 -9.47 2.90
CA MET A 209 6.40 -9.25 4.16
C MET A 209 5.78 -10.52 4.73
N ILE A 210 5.39 -11.48 3.88
CA ILE A 210 4.82 -12.76 4.32
C ILE A 210 5.70 -13.96 3.99
N GLN A 211 6.62 -13.85 3.02
CA GLN A 211 7.50 -14.93 2.58
C GLN A 211 8.78 -14.95 3.42
N ASN A 212 8.63 -15.29 4.70
CA ASN A 212 9.73 -15.35 5.67
C ASN A 212 9.43 -16.34 6.81
N GLU A 213 10.49 -16.77 7.48
CA GLU A 213 10.42 -17.79 8.55
C GLU A 213 9.52 -17.36 9.72
N ALA A 214 9.52 -16.08 10.08
CA ALA A 214 8.72 -15.57 11.18
C ALA A 214 7.22 -15.72 10.91
N VAL A 215 6.77 -15.39 9.69
CA VAL A 215 5.38 -15.58 9.28
C VAL A 215 5.05 -17.06 9.10
N TYR A 216 5.96 -17.86 8.57
CA TYR A 216 5.75 -19.30 8.46
C TYR A 216 5.51 -19.92 9.86
N LYS A 217 6.33 -19.54 10.85
CA LYS A 217 6.17 -19.99 12.24
C LYS A 217 4.89 -19.48 12.89
N LEU A 218 4.43 -18.28 12.52
CA LEU A 218 3.14 -17.74 12.98
C LEU A 218 1.97 -18.62 12.53
N PHE A 219 2.00 -19.10 11.28
CA PHE A 219 0.93 -19.93 10.69
C PHE A 219 1.04 -21.41 11.07
N ARG A 220 2.26 -21.88 11.35
CA ARG A 220 2.53 -23.28 11.75
C ARG A 220 3.34 -23.31 13.06
N PRO A 221 2.72 -22.85 14.17
CA PRO A 221 3.39 -22.84 15.49
C PRO A 221 3.70 -24.25 16.01
N ASP A 222 3.06 -25.26 15.44
CA ASP A 222 3.24 -26.68 15.74
C ASP A 222 4.56 -27.25 15.19
N LEU A 223 5.17 -26.63 14.17
CA LEU A 223 6.42 -27.07 13.54
C LEU A 223 7.61 -26.23 14.02
N ASP A 224 8.78 -26.85 14.18
CA ASP A 224 9.99 -26.13 14.59
C ASP A 224 10.50 -25.21 13.49
N VAL A 225 10.55 -25.68 12.24
CA VAL A 225 10.99 -24.92 11.05
C VAL A 225 10.00 -25.21 9.92
N PRO A 226 8.90 -24.45 9.84
CA PRO A 226 7.91 -24.63 8.77
C PRO A 226 8.51 -24.30 7.40
N THR A 227 8.15 -25.11 6.41
CA THR A 227 8.52 -24.92 5.01
C THR A 227 7.55 -23.96 4.29
N PHE A 228 7.94 -23.51 3.10
CA PHE A 228 7.07 -22.74 2.21
C PHE A 228 5.75 -23.46 1.91
N ASP A 229 5.80 -24.77 1.62
CA ASP A 229 4.60 -25.55 1.26
C ASP A 229 3.64 -25.70 2.45
N GLU A 230 4.17 -25.91 3.66
CA GLU A 230 3.37 -25.98 4.88
C GLU A 230 2.75 -24.64 5.26
N PHE A 231 3.44 -23.53 5.02
CA PHE A 231 2.88 -22.19 5.13
C PHE A 231 1.80 -21.96 4.07
N ALA A 232 2.03 -22.34 2.81
CA ALA A 232 1.07 -22.17 1.72
C ALA A 232 -0.24 -22.93 2.02
N GLU A 233 -0.15 -24.17 2.52
CA GLU A 233 -1.32 -24.94 2.94
C GLU A 233 -2.10 -24.25 4.05
N ALA A 234 -1.41 -23.80 5.12
CA ALA A 234 -2.05 -23.12 6.24
C ALA A 234 -2.66 -21.77 5.83
N SER A 235 -1.95 -20.98 5.03
CA SER A 235 -2.42 -19.70 4.49
C SER A 235 -3.66 -19.88 3.61
N GLY A 236 -3.70 -20.93 2.79
CA GLY A 236 -4.82 -21.27 1.93
C GLY A 236 -6.13 -21.55 2.68
N THR A 237 -6.05 -21.96 3.95
CA THR A 237 -7.26 -22.17 4.77
C THR A 237 -7.99 -20.88 5.13
N LEU A 238 -7.33 -19.73 4.96
CA LEU A 238 -7.91 -18.41 5.22
C LEU A 238 -8.66 -17.83 4.01
N LEU A 239 -8.64 -18.48 2.86
CA LEU A 239 -9.28 -18.02 1.64
C LEU A 239 -10.41 -18.98 1.25
N ALA A 240 -11.51 -18.42 0.75
CA ALA A 240 -12.59 -19.21 0.17
C ALA A 240 -12.19 -19.77 -1.23
N LEU A 241 -11.37 -19.02 -1.97
CA LEU A 241 -10.80 -19.49 -3.23
C LEU A 241 -9.62 -20.43 -2.98
N PRO A 242 -9.39 -21.45 -3.84
CA PRO A 242 -8.32 -22.44 -3.68
C PRO A 242 -6.95 -21.84 -4.06
N ALA A 243 -6.47 -20.89 -3.28
CA ALA A 243 -5.18 -20.22 -3.43
C ALA A 243 -4.56 -19.95 -2.06
N PRO A 244 -3.24 -19.96 -1.90
CA PRO A 244 -2.60 -19.71 -0.62
C PRO A 244 -2.55 -18.21 -0.27
N TRP A 245 -2.58 -17.34 -1.26
CA TRP A 245 -2.51 -15.88 -1.16
C TRP A 245 -2.93 -15.22 -2.47
N VAL A 246 -2.96 -13.89 -2.49
CA VAL A 246 -3.08 -13.09 -3.71
C VAL A 246 -1.69 -12.63 -4.18
N GLU A 247 -1.53 -12.44 -5.49
CA GLU A 247 -0.29 -11.88 -6.03
C GLU A 247 -0.34 -10.34 -5.99
N PRO A 248 0.81 -9.64 -5.91
CA PRO A 248 0.84 -8.18 -5.95
C PRO A 248 0.10 -7.57 -7.16
N VAL A 249 0.10 -8.28 -8.30
CA VAL A 249 -0.59 -7.84 -9.51
C VAL A 249 -2.12 -7.87 -9.37
N ASP A 250 -2.67 -8.77 -8.55
CA ASP A 250 -4.11 -8.84 -8.31
C ASP A 250 -4.58 -7.57 -7.60
N VAL A 251 -3.82 -7.15 -6.58
CA VAL A 251 -4.07 -5.88 -5.88
C VAL A 251 -3.86 -4.69 -6.81
N SER A 252 -2.83 -4.72 -7.66
CA SER A 252 -2.54 -3.66 -8.62
C SER A 252 -3.63 -3.51 -9.69
N ASN A 253 -4.28 -4.59 -10.10
CA ASN A 253 -5.43 -4.55 -11.01
C ASN A 253 -6.64 -3.86 -10.37
N ALA A 254 -6.88 -4.09 -9.07
CA ALA A 254 -7.93 -3.38 -8.32
C ALA A 254 -7.59 -1.88 -8.18
N VAL A 255 -6.34 -1.54 -7.88
CA VAL A 255 -5.85 -0.15 -7.83
C VAL A 255 -6.03 0.52 -9.20
N LEU A 256 -5.63 -0.13 -10.28
CA LEU A 256 -5.80 0.39 -11.65
C LEU A 256 -7.28 0.63 -11.98
N PHE A 257 -8.17 -0.32 -11.66
CA PHE A 257 -9.60 -0.14 -11.84
C PHE A 257 -10.11 1.10 -11.10
N LEU A 258 -9.79 1.23 -9.81
CA LEU A 258 -10.18 2.38 -9.00
C LEU A 258 -9.55 3.69 -9.49
N ALA A 259 -8.35 3.66 -10.10
CA ALA A 259 -7.67 4.82 -10.65
C ALA A 259 -8.20 5.26 -12.02
N SER A 260 -8.85 4.35 -12.74
CA SER A 260 -9.38 4.60 -14.10
C SER A 260 -10.74 5.29 -14.10
N ASP A 261 -11.16 5.73 -15.27
CA ASP A 261 -12.47 6.32 -15.48
C ASP A 261 -13.62 5.29 -15.47
N GLU A 262 -13.29 3.98 -15.50
CA GLU A 262 -14.27 2.91 -15.28
C GLU A 262 -14.90 3.00 -13.89
N ALA A 263 -14.14 3.48 -12.89
CA ALA A 263 -14.59 3.70 -11.53
C ALA A 263 -15.08 5.13 -11.24
N ARG A 264 -15.45 5.91 -12.26
CA ARG A 264 -15.78 7.35 -12.10
C ARG A 264 -16.89 7.67 -11.09
N PHE A 265 -17.74 6.71 -10.78
CA PHE A 265 -18.81 6.84 -9.77
C PHE A 265 -18.57 5.96 -8.52
N ILE A 266 -17.34 5.46 -8.34
CA ILE A 266 -16.97 4.66 -7.17
C ILE A 266 -16.08 5.49 -6.27
N THR A 267 -16.60 5.86 -5.10
CA THR A 267 -15.86 6.57 -4.04
C THR A 267 -16.41 6.14 -2.67
N GLY A 268 -15.57 6.14 -1.64
CA GLY A 268 -15.93 5.71 -0.29
C GLY A 268 -16.06 4.20 -0.10
N VAL A 269 -15.54 3.41 -1.05
CA VAL A 269 -15.60 1.95 -0.99
C VAL A 269 -14.32 1.37 -0.36
N ASN A 270 -14.51 0.33 0.46
CA ASN A 270 -13.46 -0.60 0.81
C ASN A 270 -13.61 -1.84 -0.09
N LEU A 271 -12.67 -2.04 -1.01
CA LEU A 271 -12.67 -3.12 -1.99
C LEU A 271 -11.76 -4.26 -1.52
N PRO A 272 -12.31 -5.38 -1.03
CA PRO A 272 -11.53 -6.56 -0.69
C PRO A 272 -10.86 -7.17 -1.94
N VAL A 273 -9.58 -7.53 -1.81
CA VAL A 273 -8.81 -8.32 -2.76
C VAL A 273 -8.24 -9.49 -1.97
N ASP A 274 -9.10 -10.40 -1.56
CA ASP A 274 -8.83 -11.27 -0.43
C ASP A 274 -9.20 -12.75 -0.66
N GLY A 275 -9.57 -13.12 -1.88
CA GLY A 275 -9.99 -14.49 -2.17
C GLY A 275 -11.17 -14.99 -1.32
N GLY A 276 -11.96 -14.07 -0.74
CA GLY A 276 -13.09 -14.38 0.13
C GLY A 276 -12.73 -14.53 1.61
N SER A 277 -11.51 -14.15 2.03
CA SER A 277 -11.05 -14.23 3.43
C SER A 277 -11.96 -13.46 4.40
N SER A 278 -12.59 -12.38 3.97
CA SER A 278 -13.44 -11.56 4.83
C SER A 278 -14.85 -12.14 5.07
N VAL A 279 -15.23 -13.22 4.39
CA VAL A 279 -16.59 -13.81 4.47
C VAL A 279 -16.61 -15.25 4.98
N ILE A 280 -15.47 -15.79 5.38
CA ILE A 280 -15.33 -17.12 5.99
C ILE A 280 -14.82 -17.03 7.43
#